data_460104f1481181af3203e9160d0e901b
#
_entry.id   460104f1481181af3203e9160d0e901b
#
_cell.length_a   1.000
_cell.length_b   1.000
_cell.length_c   1.000
_cell.angle_alpha   90.00
_cell.angle_beta   90.00
_cell.angle_gamma   90.00
#
_symmetry.space_group_name_H-M   'P 1'
#
loop_
_entity.id
_entity.type
_entity.pdbx_description
1 polymer ?
#
loop_
_entity_poly.entity_id
_entity_poly.type
_entity_poly.pdbx_seq_one_letter_code
_entity_poly.pdbx_strand_id
1 'polypeptide(L)'
;IYVFAYMLCETIVILPMVLFWGMAVGVLNPTESKRWMGLIGAAGTLGCILAGFTISVVSKHEYVNELSLGMVAVVLMVVSLILMIRAKLFQIKDEDEAPVAGQSNSVIRKLGVLISSKQSILMTWLVVFSAIVLSLVDINFKFEVRKDYSEDLYDFFGQFYTYTSCAQLLLQLFIVRAILTKGGVWAAISILPILLLLTAIGALLFTRQDAVYVGKFITQVVFFTIEYVGLQMLFLSVKKKLRGQMNSAVDGLTRPATIAIISLLITSTLPFWQGGTESDSVWRLNLIIIVLCLCWLFVAFLNYRQYLSSLLSMVG
;
A
#
# COMPACT_ATOMS: atom_id res chain seq x y z
N ILE A 1 0.57 -1.24 24.86
CA ILE A 1 -0.82 -1.47 24.43
C ILE A 1 -1.06 -0.76 23.08
N TYR A 2 -0.78 0.54 22.93
CA TYR A 2 -1.05 1.31 21.69
C TYR A 2 -0.31 0.76 20.45
N VAL A 3 0.96 0.38 20.57
CA VAL A 3 1.74 -0.22 19.45
C VAL A 3 1.14 -1.54 19.00
N PHE A 4 0.75 -2.38 19.95
CA PHE A 4 0.11 -3.65 19.64
C PHE A 4 -1.25 -3.46 18.96
N ALA A 5 -2.07 -2.52 19.44
CA ALA A 5 -3.33 -2.17 18.81
C ALA A 5 -3.12 -1.64 17.38
N TYR A 6 -2.13 -0.76 17.16
CA TYR A 6 -1.79 -0.26 15.83
C TYR A 6 -1.37 -1.40 14.88
N MET A 7 -0.45 -2.29 15.31
CA MET A 7 -0.03 -3.44 14.52
C MET A 7 -1.19 -4.37 14.17
N LEU A 8 -2.11 -4.56 15.12
CA LEU A 8 -3.29 -5.40 14.94
C LEU A 8 -4.24 -4.78 13.91
N CYS A 9 -4.50 -3.49 14.00
CA CYS A 9 -5.31 -2.75 13.02
C CYS A 9 -4.71 -2.81 11.61
N GLU A 10 -3.41 -2.55 11.45
CA GLU A 10 -2.72 -2.64 10.16
C GLU A 10 -2.77 -4.07 9.59
N THR A 11 -2.57 -5.08 10.42
CA THR A 11 -2.66 -6.49 9.98
C THR A 11 -4.07 -6.85 9.53
N ILE A 12 -5.09 -6.41 10.26
CA ILE A 12 -6.51 -6.63 9.93
C ILE A 12 -6.88 -6.00 8.59
N VAL A 13 -6.34 -4.83 8.26
CA VAL A 13 -6.59 -4.13 6.98
C VAL A 13 -5.85 -4.79 5.82
N ILE A 14 -4.58 -5.14 6.02
CA ILE A 14 -3.72 -5.67 4.95
C ILE A 14 -4.10 -7.10 4.57
N LEU A 15 -4.46 -7.95 5.54
CA LEU A 15 -4.72 -9.37 5.30
C LEU A 15 -5.84 -9.63 4.28
N PRO A 16 -7.04 -9.03 4.39
CA PRO A 16 -8.09 -9.18 3.38
C PRO A 16 -7.67 -8.66 2.00
N MET A 17 -6.92 -7.56 1.96
CA MET A 17 -6.42 -6.99 0.70
C MET A 17 -5.47 -7.96 -0.02
N VAL A 18 -4.53 -8.56 0.69
CA VAL A 18 -3.58 -9.55 0.13
C VAL A 18 -4.31 -10.80 -0.35
N LEU A 19 -5.28 -11.30 0.43
CA LEU A 19 -6.09 -12.46 0.06
C LEU A 19 -6.93 -12.17 -1.18
N PHE A 20 -7.58 -11.02 -1.24
CA PHE A 20 -8.40 -10.60 -2.36
C PHE A 20 -7.58 -10.48 -3.66
N TRP A 21 -6.48 -9.74 -3.63
CA TRP A 21 -5.62 -9.60 -4.81
C TRP A 21 -4.94 -10.91 -5.21
N GLY A 22 -4.55 -11.73 -4.23
CA GLY A 22 -4.03 -13.08 -4.50
C GLY A 22 -5.02 -13.97 -5.25
N MET A 23 -6.32 -13.88 -4.90
CA MET A 23 -7.38 -14.58 -5.64
C MET A 23 -7.64 -13.96 -7.01
N ALA A 24 -7.76 -12.64 -7.09
CA ALA A 24 -8.02 -11.93 -8.35
C ALA A 24 -6.93 -12.22 -9.41
N VAL A 25 -5.66 -12.23 -9.00
CA VAL A 25 -4.53 -12.57 -9.88
C VAL A 25 -4.53 -14.05 -10.27
N GLY A 26 -5.02 -14.93 -9.39
CA GLY A 26 -5.12 -16.38 -9.67
C GLY A 26 -6.18 -16.73 -10.71
N VAL A 27 -7.28 -15.95 -10.73
CA VAL A 27 -8.44 -16.17 -11.63
C VAL A 27 -8.24 -15.58 -13.01
N LEU A 28 -7.65 -14.39 -13.07
CA LEU A 28 -7.57 -13.59 -14.29
C LEU A 28 -6.40 -14.04 -15.18
N ASN A 29 -6.68 -14.25 -16.46
CA ASN A 29 -5.64 -14.40 -17.46
C ASN A 29 -4.87 -13.08 -17.69
N PRO A 30 -3.61 -13.09 -18.15
CA PRO A 30 -2.82 -11.86 -18.35
C PRO A 30 -3.49 -10.80 -19.23
N THR A 31 -4.29 -11.24 -20.21
CA THR A 31 -5.05 -10.35 -21.11
C THR A 31 -6.28 -9.75 -20.42
N GLU A 32 -6.97 -10.55 -19.63
CA GLU A 32 -8.13 -10.13 -18.83
C GLU A 32 -7.73 -9.25 -17.66
N SER A 33 -6.59 -9.55 -17.02
CA SER A 33 -6.03 -8.74 -15.95
C SER A 33 -5.85 -7.28 -16.34
N LYS A 34 -5.35 -7.01 -17.55
CA LYS A 34 -5.19 -5.63 -18.05
C LYS A 34 -6.52 -4.88 -18.18
N ARG A 35 -7.60 -5.61 -18.42
CA ARG A 35 -8.94 -5.02 -18.59
C ARG A 35 -9.70 -4.90 -17.28
N TRP A 36 -9.67 -5.93 -16.44
CA TRP A 36 -10.54 -6.04 -15.27
C TRP A 36 -9.90 -5.52 -13.97
N MET A 37 -8.57 -5.54 -13.83
CA MET A 37 -7.92 -5.07 -12.60
C MET A 37 -8.22 -3.60 -12.29
N GLY A 38 -8.30 -2.74 -13.31
CA GLY A 38 -8.70 -1.34 -13.12
C GLY A 38 -10.14 -1.21 -12.60
N LEU A 39 -11.05 -2.01 -13.12
CA LEU A 39 -12.46 -1.99 -12.73
C LEU A 39 -12.67 -2.55 -11.32
N ILE A 40 -11.96 -3.62 -10.98
CA ILE A 40 -11.93 -4.20 -9.63
C ILE A 40 -11.38 -3.17 -8.63
N GLY A 41 -10.29 -2.51 -8.97
CA GLY A 41 -9.73 -1.43 -8.15
C GLY A 41 -10.71 -0.27 -7.97
N ALA A 42 -11.39 0.15 -9.03
CA ALA A 42 -12.41 1.21 -8.99
C ALA A 42 -13.59 0.84 -8.07
N ALA A 43 -14.04 -0.43 -8.08
CA ALA A 43 -15.07 -0.90 -7.16
C ALA A 43 -14.63 -0.80 -5.69
N GLY A 44 -13.37 -1.15 -5.39
CA GLY A 44 -12.78 -0.96 -4.06
C GLY A 44 -12.74 0.51 -3.65
N THR A 45 -12.35 1.39 -4.57
CA THR A 45 -12.31 2.85 -4.34
C THR A 45 -13.70 3.43 -4.09
N LEU A 46 -14.73 2.97 -4.79
CA LEU A 46 -16.13 3.33 -4.51
C LEU A 46 -16.54 2.91 -3.09
N GLY A 47 -16.14 1.72 -2.64
CA GLY A 47 -16.32 1.28 -1.27
C GLY A 47 -15.68 2.23 -0.25
N CYS A 48 -14.48 2.70 -0.51
CA CYS A 48 -13.77 3.69 0.34
C CYS A 48 -14.51 5.05 0.38
N ILE A 49 -15.05 5.52 -0.76
CA ILE A 49 -15.85 6.76 -0.82
C ILE A 49 -17.09 6.63 0.06
N LEU A 50 -17.83 5.52 -0.09
CA LEU A 50 -19.03 5.27 0.71
C LEU A 50 -18.72 5.16 2.20
N ALA A 51 -17.63 4.47 2.57
CA ALA A 51 -17.20 4.34 3.95
C ALA A 51 -16.82 5.70 4.55
N GLY A 52 -15.99 6.49 3.86
CA GLY A 52 -15.57 7.82 4.31
C GLY A 52 -16.75 8.77 4.48
N PHE A 53 -17.67 8.80 3.52
CA PHE A 53 -18.88 9.59 3.60
C PHE A 53 -19.77 9.15 4.78
N THR A 54 -19.97 7.83 4.96
CA THR A 54 -20.74 7.29 6.07
C THR A 54 -20.13 7.70 7.42
N ILE A 55 -18.82 7.60 7.58
CA ILE A 55 -18.12 7.99 8.81
C ILE A 55 -18.33 9.49 9.08
N SER A 56 -18.16 10.36 8.08
CA SER A 56 -18.34 11.80 8.25
C SER A 56 -19.78 12.19 8.62
N VAL A 57 -20.79 11.48 8.08
CA VAL A 57 -22.19 11.74 8.42
C VAL A 57 -22.52 11.22 9.82
N VAL A 58 -22.05 10.02 10.13
CA VAL A 58 -22.40 9.31 11.37
C VAL A 58 -21.68 9.90 12.57
N SER A 59 -20.46 10.40 12.40
CA SER A 59 -19.69 11.06 13.49
C SER A 59 -20.36 12.31 14.06
N LYS A 60 -21.28 12.91 13.31
CA LYS A 60 -22.06 14.10 13.76
C LYS A 60 -23.24 13.75 14.65
N HIS A 61 -23.56 12.46 14.81
CA HIS A 61 -24.66 12.00 15.66
C HIS A 61 -24.15 11.56 17.03
N GLU A 62 -24.64 12.15 18.10
CA GLU A 62 -24.25 11.87 19.50
C GLU A 62 -24.47 10.41 19.94
N TYR A 63 -25.31 9.65 19.23
CA TYR A 63 -25.64 8.26 19.56
C TYR A 63 -24.64 7.22 19.02
N VAL A 64 -23.65 7.62 18.24
CA VAL A 64 -22.71 6.69 17.60
C VAL A 64 -21.36 6.77 18.30
N ASN A 65 -21.08 5.76 19.09
CA ASN A 65 -19.80 5.59 19.77
C ASN A 65 -18.75 4.96 18.83
N GLU A 66 -17.48 5.26 19.06
CA GLU A 66 -16.32 4.67 18.36
C GLU A 66 -16.39 3.15 18.30
N LEU A 67 -16.87 2.52 19.39
CA LEU A 67 -17.03 1.09 19.51
C LEU A 67 -18.04 0.53 18.49
N SER A 68 -19.14 1.24 18.22
CA SER A 68 -20.15 0.82 17.26
C SER A 68 -19.65 0.87 15.82
N LEU A 69 -18.88 1.89 15.44
CA LEU A 69 -18.22 1.99 14.13
C LEU A 69 -17.20 0.87 13.96
N GLY A 70 -16.40 0.58 15.00
CA GLY A 70 -15.46 -0.54 15.01
C GLY A 70 -16.16 -1.89 14.83
N MET A 71 -17.28 -2.12 15.52
CA MET A 71 -18.07 -3.36 15.35
C MET A 71 -18.62 -3.52 13.93
N VAL A 72 -19.15 -2.47 13.32
CA VAL A 72 -19.62 -2.48 11.93
C VAL A 72 -18.48 -2.83 10.97
N ALA A 73 -17.31 -2.23 11.16
CA ALA A 73 -16.12 -2.54 10.34
C ALA A 73 -15.71 -4.03 10.46
N VAL A 74 -15.70 -4.58 11.68
CA VAL A 74 -15.39 -6.00 11.91
C VAL A 74 -16.44 -6.91 11.25
N VAL A 75 -17.72 -6.61 11.36
CA VAL A 75 -18.79 -7.38 10.70
C VAL A 75 -18.63 -7.37 9.19
N LEU A 76 -18.40 -6.21 8.58
CA LEU A 76 -18.17 -6.09 7.14
C LEU A 76 -16.94 -6.88 6.70
N MET A 77 -15.88 -6.86 7.49
CA MET A 77 -14.67 -7.63 7.22
C MET A 77 -14.95 -9.15 7.28
N VAL A 78 -15.66 -9.63 8.29
CA VAL A 78 -16.05 -11.06 8.40
C VAL A 78 -16.91 -11.47 7.22
N VAL A 79 -17.89 -10.66 6.84
CA VAL A 79 -18.74 -10.92 5.67
C VAL A 79 -17.88 -10.99 4.39
N SER A 80 -16.96 -10.07 4.19
CA SER A 80 -16.04 -10.09 3.03
C SER A 80 -15.18 -11.35 2.98
N LEU A 81 -14.64 -11.79 4.12
CA LEU A 81 -13.88 -13.05 4.22
C LEU A 81 -14.74 -14.28 3.90
N ILE A 82 -15.97 -14.34 4.39
CA ILE A 82 -16.90 -15.43 4.08
C ILE A 82 -17.20 -15.48 2.57
N LEU A 83 -17.44 -14.33 1.95
CA LEU A 83 -17.69 -14.23 0.51
C LEU A 83 -16.47 -14.69 -0.30
N MET A 84 -15.26 -14.30 0.12
CA MET A 84 -14.00 -14.74 -0.50
C MET A 84 -13.82 -16.27 -0.39
N ILE A 85 -14.05 -16.84 0.80
CA ILE A 85 -13.94 -18.29 1.00
C ILE A 85 -14.95 -19.03 0.12
N ARG A 86 -16.19 -18.54 0.04
CA ARG A 86 -17.21 -19.13 -0.84
C ARG A 86 -16.83 -19.03 -2.32
N ALA A 87 -16.32 -17.89 -2.77
CA ALA A 87 -15.86 -17.71 -4.15
C ALA A 87 -14.73 -18.68 -4.49
N LYS A 88 -13.75 -18.86 -3.58
CA LYS A 88 -12.66 -19.81 -3.76
C LYS A 88 -13.13 -21.27 -3.78
N LEU A 89 -14.07 -21.64 -2.92
CA LEU A 89 -14.66 -23.00 -2.92
C LEU A 89 -15.45 -23.28 -4.19
N PHE A 90 -16.12 -22.29 -4.76
CA PHE A 90 -16.83 -22.42 -6.03
C PHE A 90 -15.85 -22.67 -7.19
N GLN A 91 -14.71 -21.97 -7.23
CA GLN A 91 -13.64 -22.17 -8.22
C GLN A 91 -13.00 -23.57 -8.16
N ILE A 92 -12.70 -24.07 -6.95
CA ILE A 92 -12.10 -25.41 -6.77
C ILE A 92 -13.05 -26.50 -7.31
N LYS A 93 -14.34 -26.26 -7.32
CA LYS A 93 -15.34 -27.20 -7.81
C LYS A 93 -15.43 -27.26 -9.35
N ASP A 94 -15.02 -26.17 -10.03
CA ASP A 94 -15.02 -26.11 -11.51
C ASP A 94 -13.65 -26.54 -12.13
N GLU A 95 -12.58 -26.56 -11.34
CA GLU A 95 -11.25 -27.05 -11.77
C GLU A 95 -11.05 -28.50 -11.30
N ASP A 96 -11.43 -29.46 -12.13
CA ASP A 96 -11.03 -30.88 -12.00
C ASP A 96 -9.51 -31.11 -12.25
N GLU A 97 -8.68 -30.08 -12.19
CA GLU A 97 -7.24 -30.20 -12.25
C GLU A 97 -6.65 -30.35 -10.84
N ALA A 98 -6.01 -31.50 -10.65
CA ALA A 98 -5.39 -31.99 -9.44
C ALA A 98 -4.70 -30.88 -8.63
N PRO A 99 -4.93 -30.78 -7.33
CA PRO A 99 -4.18 -29.87 -6.46
C PRO A 99 -2.71 -30.27 -6.59
N VAL A 100 -1.86 -29.30 -6.94
CA VAL A 100 -0.41 -29.49 -6.85
C VAL A 100 -0.08 -29.75 -5.38
N ALA A 101 -0.13 -31.02 -5.03
CA ALA A 101 0.22 -31.54 -3.72
C ALA A 101 1.64 -31.06 -3.40
N GLY A 102 1.80 -30.31 -2.29
CA GLY A 102 3.10 -29.94 -1.76
C GLY A 102 3.43 -28.46 -1.68
N GLN A 103 2.46 -27.55 -1.71
CA GLN A 103 2.72 -26.17 -1.27
C GLN A 103 2.82 -26.13 0.26
N SER A 104 4.00 -26.52 0.76
CA SER A 104 4.36 -26.25 2.16
C SER A 104 4.30 -24.73 2.38
N ASN A 105 3.34 -24.28 3.22
CA ASN A 105 3.18 -22.89 3.66
C ASN A 105 4.28 -22.43 4.64
N SER A 106 5.44 -23.05 4.63
CA SER A 106 6.51 -22.75 5.56
C SER A 106 7.04 -21.33 5.27
N VAL A 107 7.08 -20.50 6.32
CA VAL A 107 7.65 -19.13 6.30
C VAL A 107 9.08 -19.16 5.74
N ILE A 108 9.87 -20.20 6.07
CA ILE A 108 11.24 -20.40 5.60
C ILE A 108 11.30 -20.47 4.08
N ARG A 109 10.34 -21.17 3.44
CA ARG A 109 10.28 -21.27 1.99
C ARG A 109 9.94 -19.92 1.34
N LYS A 110 9.03 -19.14 1.95
CA LYS A 110 8.72 -17.78 1.49
C LYS A 110 9.94 -16.86 1.58
N LEU A 111 10.70 -16.94 2.67
CA LEU A 111 11.97 -16.21 2.81
C LEU A 111 13.00 -16.64 1.75
N GLY A 112 13.09 -17.94 1.46
CA GLY A 112 13.95 -18.46 0.38
C GLY A 112 13.60 -17.89 -1.00
N VAL A 113 12.32 -17.66 -1.28
CA VAL A 113 11.88 -17.05 -2.55
C VAL A 113 12.32 -15.59 -2.67
N LEU A 114 12.34 -14.81 -1.57
CA LEU A 114 12.76 -13.41 -1.57
C LEU A 114 14.23 -13.23 -2.00
N ILE A 115 15.07 -14.20 -1.72
CA ILE A 115 16.51 -14.19 -2.05
C ILE A 115 16.87 -15.11 -3.24
N SER A 116 15.89 -15.72 -3.89
CA SER A 116 16.11 -16.74 -4.93
C SER A 116 16.73 -16.20 -6.22
N SER A 117 16.58 -14.92 -6.49
CA SER A 117 17.11 -14.27 -7.69
C SER A 117 17.42 -12.78 -7.43
N LYS A 118 18.31 -12.21 -8.24
CA LYS A 118 18.62 -10.78 -8.20
C LYS A 118 17.35 -9.92 -8.34
N GLN A 119 16.45 -10.30 -9.22
CA GLN A 119 15.15 -9.67 -9.42
C GLN A 119 14.32 -9.69 -8.12
N SER A 120 14.21 -10.86 -7.45
CA SER A 120 13.46 -11.01 -6.21
C SER A 120 14.00 -10.13 -5.10
N ILE A 121 15.32 -10.06 -4.96
CA ILE A 121 15.99 -9.20 -3.96
C ILE A 121 15.67 -7.73 -4.23
N LEU A 122 15.79 -7.27 -5.48
CA LEU A 122 15.52 -5.89 -5.84
C LEU A 122 14.05 -5.50 -5.62
N MET A 123 13.11 -6.41 -5.94
CA MET A 123 11.68 -6.20 -5.67
C MET A 123 11.38 -6.13 -4.17
N THR A 124 12.04 -6.98 -3.38
CA THR A 124 11.92 -6.97 -1.92
C THR A 124 12.39 -5.63 -1.36
N TRP A 125 13.56 -5.12 -1.77
CA TRP A 125 14.06 -3.81 -1.35
C TRP A 125 13.16 -2.67 -1.81
N LEU A 126 12.60 -2.72 -3.02
CA LEU A 126 11.64 -1.72 -3.50
C LEU A 126 10.45 -1.61 -2.54
N VAL A 127 9.88 -2.75 -2.12
CA VAL A 127 8.75 -2.78 -1.20
C VAL A 127 9.15 -2.38 0.22
N VAL A 128 10.35 -2.71 0.68
CA VAL A 128 10.86 -2.28 1.98
C VAL A 128 10.98 -0.76 2.03
N PHE A 129 11.64 -0.12 1.05
CA PHE A 129 11.74 1.34 1.01
C PHE A 129 10.38 2.02 0.89
N SER A 130 9.51 1.51 0.03
CA SER A 130 8.13 1.97 -0.10
C SER A 130 7.42 1.91 1.27
N ALA A 131 7.41 0.76 1.94
CA ALA A 131 6.75 0.60 3.23
C ALA A 131 7.30 1.54 4.32
N ILE A 132 8.63 1.74 4.37
CA ILE A 132 9.27 2.66 5.32
C ILE A 132 8.80 4.11 5.08
N VAL A 133 8.92 4.60 3.84
CA VAL A 133 8.57 5.99 3.50
C VAL A 133 7.08 6.24 3.72
N LEU A 134 6.22 5.33 3.29
CA LEU A 134 4.77 5.44 3.48
C LEU A 134 4.39 5.47 4.96
N SER A 135 5.03 4.65 5.80
CA SER A 135 4.80 4.66 7.25
C SER A 135 5.25 5.96 7.90
N LEU A 136 6.40 6.53 7.48
CA LEU A 136 6.89 7.81 7.98
C LEU A 136 5.94 8.96 7.61
N VAL A 137 5.47 9.00 6.37
CA VAL A 137 4.48 10.00 5.91
C VAL A 137 3.17 9.87 6.68
N ASP A 138 2.68 8.65 6.90
CA ASP A 138 1.44 8.37 7.62
C ASP A 138 1.51 8.82 9.08
N ILE A 139 2.62 8.51 9.76
CA ILE A 139 2.82 8.90 11.15
C ILE A 139 2.95 10.42 11.27
N ASN A 140 3.73 11.06 10.39
CA ASN A 140 3.87 12.52 10.37
C ASN A 140 2.50 13.20 10.18
N PHE A 141 1.71 12.72 9.23
CA PHE A 141 0.36 13.19 8.99
C PHE A 141 -0.56 13.03 10.21
N LYS A 142 -0.58 11.86 10.86
CA LYS A 142 -1.39 11.61 12.05
C LYS A 142 -1.02 12.53 13.22
N PHE A 143 0.25 12.88 13.36
CA PHE A 143 0.70 13.83 14.38
C PHE A 143 0.17 15.25 14.11
N GLU A 144 0.29 15.73 12.87
CA GLU A 144 -0.21 17.08 12.52
C GLU A 144 -1.74 17.16 12.65
N VAL A 145 -2.46 16.16 12.11
CA VAL A 145 -3.94 16.12 12.23
C VAL A 145 -4.40 16.13 13.68
N ARG A 146 -3.74 15.37 14.56
CA ARG A 146 -4.10 15.34 15.98
C ARG A 146 -3.90 16.70 16.66
N LYS A 147 -2.91 17.47 16.20
CA LYS A 147 -2.65 18.81 16.71
C LYS A 147 -3.70 19.81 16.25
N ASP A 148 -4.07 19.75 14.97
CA ASP A 148 -4.93 20.73 14.33
C ASP A 148 -6.44 20.45 14.56
N TYR A 149 -6.83 19.18 14.70
CA TYR A 149 -8.24 18.71 14.71
C TYR A 149 -8.54 17.79 15.90
N SER A 150 -8.04 18.10 17.11
CA SER A 150 -8.18 17.22 18.29
C SER A 150 -9.63 16.87 18.65
N GLU A 151 -10.59 17.76 18.38
CA GLU A 151 -12.01 17.59 18.73
C GLU A 151 -12.82 16.96 17.58
N ASP A 152 -12.41 17.15 16.32
CA ASP A 152 -13.15 16.73 15.12
C ASP A 152 -12.42 15.68 14.27
N LEU A 153 -11.59 14.85 14.90
CA LEU A 153 -10.74 13.87 14.21
C LEU A 153 -11.50 12.96 13.24
N TYR A 154 -12.67 12.47 13.65
CA TYR A 154 -13.46 11.53 12.83
C TYR A 154 -14.04 12.19 11.60
N ASP A 155 -14.58 13.40 11.74
CA ASP A 155 -15.14 14.16 10.61
C ASP A 155 -14.02 14.53 9.64
N PHE A 156 -12.88 14.98 10.13
CA PHE A 156 -11.70 15.27 9.32
C PHE A 156 -11.24 14.03 8.53
N PHE A 157 -11.03 12.89 9.19
CA PHE A 157 -10.61 11.67 8.50
C PHE A 157 -11.64 11.16 7.51
N GLY A 158 -12.94 11.22 7.86
CA GLY A 158 -14.02 10.86 6.97
C GLY A 158 -14.01 11.69 5.68
N GLN A 159 -13.90 13.01 5.80
CA GLN A 159 -13.82 13.92 4.65
C GLN A 159 -12.51 13.71 3.86
N PHE A 160 -11.37 13.63 4.53
CA PHE A 160 -10.07 13.45 3.89
C PHE A 160 -10.04 12.17 3.05
N TYR A 161 -10.48 11.02 3.62
CA TYR A 161 -10.50 9.76 2.88
C TYR A 161 -11.58 9.74 1.79
N THR A 162 -12.68 10.47 1.93
CA THR A 162 -13.66 10.64 0.86
C THR A 162 -13.06 11.40 -0.32
N TYR A 163 -12.42 12.56 -0.08
CA TYR A 163 -11.80 13.37 -1.14
C TYR A 163 -10.64 12.64 -1.82
N THR A 164 -9.76 12.00 -1.04
CA THR A 164 -8.66 11.23 -1.61
C THR A 164 -9.15 10.05 -2.43
N SER A 165 -10.22 9.37 -2.02
CA SER A 165 -10.82 8.26 -2.77
C SER A 165 -11.51 8.73 -4.04
N CYS A 166 -12.16 9.90 -4.05
CA CYS A 166 -12.69 10.52 -5.27
C CYS A 166 -11.56 10.84 -6.26
N ALA A 167 -10.48 11.47 -5.78
CA ALA A 167 -9.32 11.77 -6.62
C ALA A 167 -8.66 10.49 -7.15
N GLN A 168 -8.57 9.44 -6.33
CA GLN A 168 -8.08 8.12 -6.68
C GLN A 168 -8.92 7.49 -7.81
N LEU A 169 -10.24 7.55 -7.70
CA LEU A 169 -11.15 7.04 -8.74
C LEU A 169 -10.95 7.78 -10.07
N LEU A 170 -10.87 9.10 -10.04
CA LEU A 170 -10.62 9.91 -11.23
C LEU A 170 -9.25 9.57 -11.87
N LEU A 171 -8.22 9.43 -11.05
CA LEU A 171 -6.89 9.05 -11.52
C LEU A 171 -6.92 7.66 -12.17
N GLN A 172 -7.60 6.68 -11.55
CA GLN A 172 -7.74 5.33 -12.08
C GLN A 172 -8.44 5.30 -13.45
N LEU A 173 -9.51 6.06 -13.61
CA LEU A 173 -10.30 6.04 -14.83
C LEU A 173 -9.60 6.74 -16.02
N PHE A 174 -8.91 7.86 -15.77
CA PHE A 174 -8.42 8.72 -16.87
C PHE A 174 -6.91 8.68 -17.05
N ILE A 175 -6.12 8.57 -15.99
CA ILE A 175 -4.68 8.84 -16.02
C ILE A 175 -3.84 7.56 -16.00
N VAL A 176 -4.22 6.57 -15.19
CA VAL A 176 -3.42 5.34 -14.98
C VAL A 176 -3.12 4.64 -16.30
N ARG A 177 -4.12 4.49 -17.17
CA ARG A 177 -3.94 3.87 -18.48
C ARG A 177 -2.91 4.65 -19.34
N ALA A 178 -2.97 5.97 -19.34
CA ALA A 178 -2.04 6.80 -20.11
C ALA A 178 -0.60 6.67 -19.59
N ILE A 179 -0.42 6.66 -18.26
CA ILE A 179 0.89 6.47 -17.63
C ILE A 179 1.47 5.10 -17.97
N LEU A 180 0.67 4.03 -17.82
CA LEU A 180 1.13 2.66 -18.06
C LEU A 180 1.43 2.40 -19.55
N THR A 181 0.69 3.01 -20.48
CA THR A 181 0.90 2.82 -21.92
C THR A 181 2.07 3.64 -22.44
N LYS A 182 2.26 4.87 -21.97
CA LYS A 182 3.32 5.78 -22.47
C LYS A 182 4.61 5.68 -21.65
N GLY A 183 4.49 5.62 -20.32
CA GLY A 183 5.64 5.61 -19.39
C GLY A 183 6.10 4.23 -18.98
N GLY A 184 5.25 3.20 -19.19
CA GLY A 184 5.55 1.82 -18.82
C GLY A 184 5.75 1.61 -17.33
N VAL A 185 6.42 0.50 -16.99
CA VAL A 185 6.67 0.10 -15.60
C VAL A 185 7.58 1.08 -14.87
N TRP A 186 8.55 1.69 -15.57
CA TRP A 186 9.45 2.69 -14.98
C TRP A 186 8.67 3.88 -14.40
N ALA A 187 7.80 4.48 -15.19
CA ALA A 187 6.98 5.60 -14.73
C ALA A 187 6.10 5.19 -13.53
N ALA A 188 5.50 3.99 -13.59
CA ALA A 188 4.62 3.52 -12.54
C ALA A 188 5.32 3.40 -11.17
N ILE A 189 6.56 2.88 -11.12
CA ILE A 189 7.30 2.68 -9.86
C ILE A 189 8.10 3.91 -9.41
N SER A 190 8.22 4.95 -10.26
CA SER A 190 9.06 6.14 -9.97
C SER A 190 8.24 7.38 -9.63
N ILE A 191 6.99 7.48 -10.07
CA ILE A 191 6.15 8.66 -9.85
C ILE A 191 5.96 8.96 -8.38
N LEU A 192 5.62 7.97 -7.57
CA LEU A 192 5.35 8.19 -6.15
C LEU A 192 6.59 8.65 -5.37
N PRO A 193 7.76 7.98 -5.43
CA PRO A 193 8.94 8.46 -4.72
C PRO A 193 9.41 9.83 -5.22
N ILE A 194 9.23 10.19 -6.51
CA ILE A 194 9.53 11.53 -7.02
C ILE A 194 8.60 12.58 -6.39
N LEU A 195 7.30 12.33 -6.36
CA LEU A 195 6.33 13.26 -5.79
C LEU A 195 6.55 13.43 -4.28
N LEU A 196 6.85 12.36 -3.55
CA LEU A 196 7.16 12.43 -2.12
C LEU A 196 8.48 13.13 -1.84
N LEU A 197 9.48 12.96 -2.71
CA LEU A 197 10.73 13.73 -2.63
C LEU A 197 10.46 15.23 -2.80
N LEU A 198 9.64 15.62 -3.76
CA LEU A 198 9.26 17.02 -3.98
C LEU A 198 8.46 17.60 -2.80
N THR A 199 7.54 16.84 -2.22
CA THR A 199 6.80 17.30 -1.03
C THR A 199 7.71 17.41 0.20
N ALA A 200 8.64 16.50 0.41
CA ALA A 200 9.60 16.57 1.51
C ALA A 200 10.56 17.76 1.37
N ILE A 201 11.03 18.07 0.15
CA ILE A 201 11.80 19.27 -0.15
C ILE A 201 10.94 20.51 0.07
N GLY A 202 9.69 20.51 -0.41
CA GLY A 202 8.74 21.60 -0.20
C GLY A 202 8.49 21.89 1.27
N ALA A 203 8.40 20.86 2.12
CA ALA A 203 8.25 21.00 3.57
C ALA A 203 9.46 21.66 4.27
N LEU A 204 10.65 21.57 3.65
CA LEU A 204 11.85 22.25 4.14
C LEU A 204 11.92 23.73 3.71
N LEU A 205 11.32 24.07 2.56
CA LEU A 205 11.45 25.41 1.93
C LEU A 205 10.26 26.33 2.22
N PHE A 206 9.07 25.75 2.46
CA PHE A 206 7.81 26.48 2.60
C PHE A 206 7.10 26.14 3.92
N THR A 207 5.79 26.41 3.96
CA THR A 207 4.96 26.07 5.11
C THR A 207 4.83 24.56 5.30
N ARG A 208 5.24 24.11 6.45
CA ARG A 208 5.39 22.70 6.83
C ARG A 208 4.08 21.91 6.81
N GLN A 209 2.99 22.49 7.32
CA GLN A 209 1.72 21.81 7.49
C GLN A 209 1.13 21.38 6.14
N ASP A 210 1.03 22.29 5.19
CA ASP A 210 0.48 22.00 3.86
C ASP A 210 1.23 20.90 3.15
N ALA A 211 2.56 20.86 3.28
CA ALA A 211 3.38 19.83 2.65
C ALA A 211 3.12 18.42 3.22
N VAL A 212 2.83 18.30 4.52
CA VAL A 212 2.47 17.02 5.17
C VAL A 212 1.12 16.53 4.66
N TYR A 213 0.11 17.40 4.60
CA TYR A 213 -1.21 17.07 4.06
C TYR A 213 -1.15 16.67 2.58
N VAL A 214 -0.41 17.43 1.78
CA VAL A 214 -0.18 17.14 0.36
C VAL A 214 0.58 15.82 0.19
N GLY A 215 1.61 15.57 0.99
CA GLY A 215 2.36 14.31 0.96
C GLY A 215 1.48 13.10 1.27
N LYS A 216 0.60 13.20 2.28
CA LYS A 216 -0.35 12.12 2.58
C LYS A 216 -1.41 11.95 1.50
N PHE A 217 -1.93 13.05 0.94
CA PHE A 217 -2.86 13.01 -0.19
C PHE A 217 -2.23 12.29 -1.41
N ILE A 218 -1.02 12.69 -1.79
CA ILE A 218 -0.27 12.04 -2.90
C ILE A 218 -0.05 10.56 -2.61
N THR A 219 0.38 10.22 -1.40
CA THR A 219 0.57 8.83 -0.98
C THR A 219 -0.72 8.03 -1.17
N GLN A 220 -1.84 8.53 -0.66
CA GLN A 220 -3.11 7.82 -0.69
C GLN A 220 -3.62 7.62 -2.13
N VAL A 221 -3.49 8.66 -2.96
CA VAL A 221 -4.01 8.65 -4.34
C VAL A 221 -3.10 7.85 -5.27
N VAL A 222 -1.79 8.06 -5.23
CA VAL A 222 -0.85 7.50 -6.23
C VAL A 222 -0.42 6.09 -5.89
N PHE A 223 -0.27 5.75 -4.60
CA PHE A 223 0.16 4.41 -4.19
C PHE A 223 -0.80 3.33 -4.70
N PHE A 224 -2.09 3.44 -4.37
CA PHE A 224 -3.07 2.40 -4.73
C PHE A 224 -3.46 2.40 -6.21
N THR A 225 -3.18 3.48 -6.95
CA THR A 225 -3.57 3.59 -8.37
C THR A 225 -2.44 3.22 -9.32
N ILE A 226 -1.25 3.79 -9.11
CA ILE A 226 -0.15 3.71 -10.07
C ILE A 226 0.94 2.76 -9.59
N GLU A 227 1.45 2.99 -8.37
CA GLU A 227 2.62 2.25 -7.90
C GLU A 227 2.33 0.78 -7.65
N TYR A 228 1.21 0.48 -6.99
CA TYR A 228 0.82 -0.90 -6.73
C TYR A 228 0.63 -1.69 -8.02
N VAL A 229 0.03 -1.07 -9.05
CA VAL A 229 -0.10 -1.68 -10.39
C VAL A 229 1.28 -1.86 -11.03
N GLY A 230 2.18 -0.88 -10.91
CA GLY A 230 3.56 -0.98 -11.38
C GLY A 230 4.32 -2.14 -10.73
N LEU A 231 4.16 -2.33 -9.41
CA LEU A 231 4.72 -3.46 -8.68
C LEU A 231 4.15 -4.80 -9.19
N GLN A 232 2.84 -4.90 -9.40
CA GLN A 232 2.22 -6.10 -9.95
C GLN A 232 2.76 -6.42 -11.37
N MET A 233 3.05 -5.40 -12.18
CA MET A 233 3.68 -5.60 -13.49
C MET A 233 5.13 -6.13 -13.37
N LEU A 234 5.89 -5.74 -12.35
CA LEU A 234 7.21 -6.30 -12.10
C LEU A 234 7.14 -7.80 -11.79
N PHE A 235 6.10 -8.27 -11.09
CA PHE A 235 5.94 -9.71 -10.84
C PHE A 235 5.76 -10.54 -12.12
N LEU A 236 5.32 -9.92 -13.22
CA LEU A 236 5.18 -10.62 -14.50
C LEU A 236 6.53 -11.11 -15.07
N SER A 237 7.65 -10.47 -14.70
CA SER A 237 9.00 -10.91 -15.08
C SER A 237 9.51 -12.12 -14.28
N VAL A 238 8.84 -12.46 -13.17
CA VAL A 238 9.17 -13.65 -12.37
C VAL A 238 8.58 -14.91 -13.02
N LYS A 239 9.28 -16.05 -12.94
CA LYS A 239 8.80 -17.34 -13.47
C LYS A 239 7.40 -17.65 -12.94
N LYS A 240 6.48 -18.08 -13.82
CA LYS A 240 5.05 -18.30 -13.51
C LYS A 240 4.82 -19.12 -12.23
N LYS A 241 5.60 -20.20 -12.02
CA LYS A 241 5.52 -21.06 -10.82
C LYS A 241 5.86 -20.34 -9.50
N LEU A 242 6.72 -19.31 -9.53
CA LEU A 242 7.18 -18.59 -8.35
C LEU A 242 6.41 -17.26 -8.11
N ARG A 243 5.64 -16.81 -9.09
CA ARG A 243 4.96 -15.51 -9.09
C ARG A 243 4.01 -15.34 -7.89
N GLY A 244 3.15 -16.32 -7.65
CA GLY A 244 2.23 -16.32 -6.52
C GLY A 244 2.94 -16.41 -5.16
N GLN A 245 4.01 -17.22 -5.08
CA GLN A 245 4.82 -17.31 -3.85
C GLN A 245 5.55 -16.00 -3.58
N MET A 246 6.10 -15.35 -4.62
CA MET A 246 6.77 -14.07 -4.54
C MET A 246 5.82 -12.96 -4.09
N ASN A 247 4.64 -12.87 -4.70
CA ASN A 247 3.61 -11.90 -4.30
C ASN A 247 3.20 -12.09 -2.83
N SER A 248 2.91 -13.33 -2.42
CA SER A 248 2.59 -13.65 -1.03
C SER A 248 3.75 -13.38 -0.05
N ALA A 249 5.00 -13.54 -0.47
CA ALA A 249 6.17 -13.25 0.36
C ALA A 249 6.41 -11.74 0.50
N VAL A 250 6.24 -10.99 -0.58
CA VAL A 250 6.47 -9.53 -0.62
C VAL A 250 5.33 -8.79 0.07
N ASP A 251 4.10 -8.94 -0.39
CA ASP A 251 2.95 -8.19 0.14
C ASP A 251 2.38 -8.79 1.43
N GLY A 252 2.43 -10.12 1.59
CA GLY A 252 1.87 -10.80 2.76
C GLY A 252 2.84 -10.95 3.95
N LEU A 253 4.16 -10.82 3.74
CA LEU A 253 5.15 -10.97 4.80
C LEU A 253 6.08 -9.75 4.90
N THR A 254 6.74 -9.36 3.81
CA THR A 254 7.77 -8.30 3.85
C THR A 254 7.16 -6.94 4.19
N ARG A 255 6.07 -6.55 3.54
CA ARG A 255 5.43 -5.25 3.78
C ARG A 255 4.91 -5.12 5.22
N PRO A 256 4.09 -6.04 5.77
CA PRO A 256 3.62 -5.94 7.15
C PRO A 256 4.77 -6.00 8.17
N ALA A 257 5.77 -6.86 7.95
CA ALA A 257 6.93 -6.94 8.84
C ALA A 257 7.72 -5.63 8.86
N THR A 258 7.92 -4.99 7.70
CA THR A 258 8.60 -3.69 7.61
C THR A 258 7.81 -2.61 8.34
N ILE A 259 6.49 -2.52 8.12
CA ILE A 259 5.61 -1.57 8.81
C ILE A 259 5.68 -1.77 10.33
N ALA A 260 5.61 -3.02 10.79
CA ALA A 260 5.69 -3.36 12.21
C ALA A 260 7.03 -2.93 12.85
N ILE A 261 8.15 -3.22 12.19
CA ILE A 261 9.50 -2.84 12.65
C ILE A 261 9.63 -1.31 12.71
N ILE A 262 9.22 -0.61 11.67
CA ILE A 262 9.31 0.85 11.62
C ILE A 262 8.41 1.50 12.67
N SER A 263 7.18 1.02 12.84
CA SER A 263 6.27 1.52 13.87
C SER A 263 6.84 1.33 15.28
N LEU A 264 7.48 0.18 15.54
CA LEU A 264 8.16 -0.08 16.80
C LEU A 264 9.36 0.85 17.02
N LEU A 265 10.21 1.02 15.99
CA LEU A 265 11.35 1.92 16.05
C LEU A 265 10.93 3.37 16.30
N ILE A 266 9.94 3.88 15.59
CA ILE A 266 9.44 5.24 15.78
C ILE A 266 8.87 5.41 17.18
N THR A 267 8.06 4.46 17.66
CA THR A 267 7.47 4.54 19.00
C THR A 267 8.54 4.49 20.10
N SER A 268 9.58 3.67 19.95
CA SER A 268 10.68 3.60 20.92
C SER A 268 11.56 4.86 20.90
N THR A 269 11.64 5.56 19.79
CA THR A 269 12.43 6.79 19.63
C THR A 269 11.60 8.07 19.79
N LEU A 270 10.28 7.97 20.03
CA LEU A 270 9.39 9.10 20.24
C LEU A 270 9.91 10.14 21.25
N PRO A 271 10.49 9.77 22.43
CA PRO A 271 11.05 10.74 23.36
C PRO A 271 12.20 11.56 22.76
N PHE A 272 12.98 10.96 21.87
CA PHE A 272 14.07 11.65 21.15
C PHE A 272 13.54 12.65 20.12
N TRP A 273 12.38 12.35 19.50
CA TRP A 273 11.77 13.24 18.53
C TRP A 273 11.00 14.39 19.18
N GLN A 274 10.49 14.19 20.40
CA GLN A 274 9.75 15.19 21.18
C GLN A 274 10.67 16.09 22.02
N GLY A 275 11.93 15.74 22.21
CA GLY A 275 12.88 16.45 23.08
C GLY A 275 13.54 17.70 22.48
N GLY A 276 13.22 18.08 21.24
CA GLY A 276 13.68 19.31 20.57
C GLY A 276 12.56 20.34 20.40
N THR A 277 12.88 21.52 19.88
CA THR A 277 11.86 22.43 19.38
C THR A 277 11.04 21.71 18.30
N GLU A 278 9.73 21.98 18.23
CA GLU A 278 8.83 21.34 17.24
C GLU A 278 9.38 21.44 15.80
N SER A 279 10.06 22.55 15.50
CA SER A 279 10.73 22.79 14.23
C SER A 279 11.85 21.76 13.95
N ASP A 280 12.65 21.40 14.96
CA ASP A 280 13.83 20.52 14.76
C ASP A 280 13.45 19.07 14.49
N SER A 281 12.39 18.58 15.11
CA SER A 281 11.94 17.18 14.97
C SER A 281 11.44 16.88 13.57
N VAL A 282 10.71 17.79 12.95
CA VAL A 282 10.13 17.62 11.62
C VAL A 282 11.17 17.83 10.51
N TRP A 283 12.08 18.76 10.70
CA TRP A 283 13.19 18.94 9.76
C TRP A 283 14.01 17.66 9.62
N ARG A 284 14.34 17.00 10.74
CA ARG A 284 15.03 15.70 10.76
C ARG A 284 14.23 14.61 10.04
N LEU A 285 12.92 14.54 10.27
CA LEU A 285 12.06 13.54 9.65
C LEU A 285 11.97 13.73 8.14
N ASN A 286 11.81 14.96 7.67
CA ASN A 286 11.81 15.26 6.24
C ASN A 286 13.15 14.95 5.56
N LEU A 287 14.28 15.20 6.22
CA LEU A 287 15.60 14.78 5.71
C LEU A 287 15.71 13.27 5.55
N ILE A 288 15.22 12.51 6.54
CA ILE A 288 15.20 11.05 6.45
C ILE A 288 14.33 10.60 5.27
N ILE A 289 13.15 11.19 5.09
CA ILE A 289 12.27 10.90 3.95
C ILE A 289 12.98 11.19 2.63
N ILE A 290 13.69 12.31 2.50
CA ILE A 290 14.46 12.66 1.29
C ILE A 290 15.50 11.59 0.97
N VAL A 291 16.32 11.20 1.95
CA VAL A 291 17.36 10.17 1.76
C VAL A 291 16.73 8.84 1.36
N LEU A 292 15.66 8.43 2.03
CA LEU A 292 14.95 7.18 1.72
C LEU A 292 14.28 7.21 0.34
N CYS A 293 13.71 8.34 -0.08
CA CYS A 293 13.15 8.49 -1.43
C CYS A 293 14.23 8.38 -2.52
N LEU A 294 15.42 8.93 -2.28
CA LEU A 294 16.55 8.79 -3.19
C LEU A 294 17.02 7.33 -3.29
N CYS A 295 17.13 6.63 -2.15
CA CYS A 295 17.44 5.19 -2.13
C CYS A 295 16.37 4.37 -2.85
N TRP A 296 15.09 4.70 -2.63
CA TRP A 296 13.97 4.06 -3.30
C TRP A 296 14.01 4.24 -4.82
N LEU A 297 14.24 5.47 -5.30
CA LEU A 297 14.43 5.76 -6.74
C LEU A 297 15.60 4.98 -7.33
N PHE A 298 16.70 4.88 -6.61
CA PHE A 298 17.85 4.09 -7.05
C PHE A 298 17.50 2.60 -7.19
N VAL A 299 16.83 2.03 -6.21
CA VAL A 299 16.36 0.64 -6.25
C VAL A 299 15.31 0.43 -7.36
N ALA A 300 14.41 1.39 -7.57
CA ALA A 300 13.45 1.35 -8.67
C ALA A 300 14.15 1.35 -10.03
N PHE A 301 15.21 2.15 -10.21
CA PHE A 301 16.03 2.16 -11.42
C PHE A 301 16.72 0.80 -11.67
N LEU A 302 17.31 0.20 -10.63
CA LEU A 302 17.91 -1.13 -10.74
C LEU A 302 16.89 -2.21 -11.09
N ASN A 303 15.69 -2.15 -10.49
CA ASN A 303 14.58 -3.06 -10.83
C ASN A 303 14.18 -2.94 -12.30
N TYR A 304 14.03 -1.72 -12.78
CA TYR A 304 13.65 -1.49 -14.18
C TYR A 304 14.71 -2.06 -15.15
N ARG A 305 16.00 -1.82 -14.88
CA ARG A 305 17.09 -2.40 -15.69
C ARG A 305 17.04 -3.92 -15.71
N GLN A 306 16.83 -4.54 -14.55
CA GLN A 306 16.75 -5.99 -14.44
C GLN A 306 15.48 -6.55 -15.14
N TYR A 307 14.35 -5.83 -15.03
CA TYR A 307 13.11 -6.14 -15.72
C TYR A 307 13.30 -6.19 -17.25
N LEU A 308 13.94 -5.17 -17.82
CA LEU A 308 14.25 -5.12 -19.26
C LEU A 308 15.17 -6.29 -19.69
N SER A 309 16.22 -6.56 -18.91
CA SER A 309 17.12 -7.68 -19.19
C SER A 309 16.38 -9.02 -19.17
N SER A 310 15.47 -9.20 -18.21
CA SER A 310 14.67 -10.43 -18.11
C SER A 310 13.68 -10.61 -19.26
N LEU A 311 13.10 -9.52 -19.75
CA LEU A 311 12.21 -9.55 -20.93
C LEU A 311 12.99 -9.90 -22.21
N LEU A 312 14.16 -9.29 -22.41
CA LEU A 312 15.01 -9.58 -23.57
C LEU A 312 15.44 -11.04 -23.61
N SER A 313 15.75 -11.63 -22.46
CA SER A 313 16.11 -13.06 -22.37
C SER A 313 14.95 -14.03 -22.59
N MET A 314 13.70 -13.56 -22.58
CA MET A 314 12.52 -14.40 -22.89
C MET A 314 12.13 -14.36 -24.38
N VAL A 315 12.62 -13.37 -25.11
CA VAL A 315 12.29 -13.15 -26.54
C VAL A 315 13.40 -13.69 -27.47
N GLY A 316 14.63 -13.78 -26.99
CA GLY A 316 15.78 -14.39 -27.70
C GLY A 316 15.98 -15.83 -27.30
#